data_487620ff227c04192869dafd3b81e944
#
_entry.id   487620ff227c04192869dafd3b81e944
#
_cell.length_a   1.000
_cell.length_b   1.000
_cell.length_c   1.000
_cell.angle_alpha   90.00
_cell.angle_beta   90.00
_cell.angle_gamma   90.00
#
_symmetry.space_group_name_H-M   'P 1'
#
loop_
_entity.id
_entity.type
_entity.pdbx_description
1 polymer ?
#
loop_
_entity_poly.entity_id
_entity_poly.type
_entity_poly.pdbx_seq_one_letter_code
_entity_poly.pdbx_strand_id
1 'polypeptide(L)'
;MRFMILIKATKDTEAGVLPDEKLLAEMGKFNEELVKAGVMLAGEGLQPTSKGARVKFSGKKRTVIDGRFAETKELICGFWIWQVNSKEEAIEWVKRCPNPHNDDTEIEIRPIFEMEDFGAEMTPELREKEERLRAQIAKNK
;
A
#
# COMPACT_ATOMS: atom_id res chain seq x y z
N MET A 1 -0.48 13.42 -8.57
CA MET A 1 -0.69 11.98 -8.84
C MET A 1 -0.46 11.18 -7.55
N ARG A 2 -1.28 10.16 -7.33
CA ARG A 2 -1.12 9.29 -6.18
C ARG A 2 -0.56 7.94 -6.62
N PHE A 3 0.32 7.41 -5.78
CA PHE A 3 0.91 6.09 -6.01
C PHE A 3 0.79 5.26 -4.74
N MET A 4 0.53 3.97 -4.93
CA MET A 4 0.68 3.01 -3.85
C MET A 4 2.08 2.42 -3.94
N ILE A 5 2.76 2.39 -2.80
CA ILE A 5 4.12 1.89 -2.66
C ILE A 5 4.01 0.61 -1.85
N LEU A 6 4.32 -0.52 -2.49
CA LEU A 6 4.07 -1.84 -1.91
C LEU A 6 5.38 -2.49 -1.50
N ILE A 7 5.49 -2.79 -0.21
CA ILE A 7 6.66 -3.48 0.35
C ILE A 7 6.41 -4.98 0.30
N LYS A 8 7.26 -5.71 -0.41
CA LYS A 8 7.11 -7.15 -0.55
C LYS A 8 7.42 -7.87 0.75
N ALA A 9 6.66 -8.91 1.03
CA ALA A 9 6.88 -9.77 2.18
C ALA A 9 8.10 -10.68 1.98
N THR A 10 8.62 -11.18 3.07
CA THR A 10 9.69 -12.18 3.10
C THR A 10 9.22 -13.37 3.94
N LYS A 11 10.00 -14.44 3.93
CA LYS A 11 9.74 -15.59 4.83
C LYS A 11 9.71 -15.13 6.28
N ASP A 12 10.60 -14.22 6.65
CA ASP A 12 10.67 -13.70 8.03
C ASP A 12 9.43 -12.91 8.40
N THR A 13 8.97 -11.99 7.54
CA THR A 13 7.76 -11.22 7.84
C THR A 13 6.53 -12.11 7.90
N GLU A 14 6.45 -13.14 7.07
CA GLU A 14 5.36 -14.12 7.12
C GLU A 14 5.43 -15.02 8.34
N ALA A 15 6.62 -15.23 8.89
CA ALA A 15 6.82 -15.96 10.13
C ALA A 15 6.55 -15.11 11.39
N GLY A 16 6.25 -13.83 11.21
CA GLY A 16 5.96 -12.93 12.31
C GLY A 16 7.17 -12.27 12.93
N VAL A 17 8.34 -12.34 12.28
CA VAL A 17 9.54 -11.64 12.76
C VAL A 17 9.32 -10.14 12.64
N LEU A 18 9.46 -9.43 13.74
CA LEU A 18 9.25 -8.00 13.80
C LEU A 18 10.54 -7.24 13.41
N PRO A 19 10.41 -6.02 12.86
CA PRO A 19 11.58 -5.18 12.63
C PRO A 19 12.25 -4.82 13.95
N ASP A 20 13.57 -4.64 13.92
CA ASP A 20 14.31 -4.25 15.10
C ASP A 20 14.20 -2.73 15.36
N GLU A 21 14.72 -2.29 16.51
CA GLU A 21 14.66 -0.89 16.91
C GLU A 21 15.33 0.03 15.89
N LYS A 22 16.47 -0.40 15.35
CA LYS A 22 17.22 0.38 14.36
C LYS A 22 16.39 0.63 13.10
N LEU A 23 15.77 -0.42 12.57
CA LEU A 23 14.93 -0.29 11.37
C LEU A 23 13.72 0.59 11.64
N LEU A 24 13.05 0.40 12.78
CA LEU A 24 11.90 1.23 13.17
C LEU A 24 12.31 2.70 13.27
N ALA A 25 13.48 3.00 13.83
CA ALA A 25 13.97 4.38 13.93
C ALA A 25 14.28 4.98 12.56
N GLU A 26 14.94 4.21 11.70
CA GLU A 26 15.27 4.67 10.33
C GLU A 26 13.99 4.90 9.50
N MET A 27 13.01 4.00 9.59
CA MET A 27 11.73 4.17 8.91
C MET A 27 10.95 5.36 9.45
N GLY A 28 10.95 5.56 10.77
CA GLY A 28 10.32 6.73 11.38
C GLY A 28 10.90 8.03 10.84
N LYS A 29 12.22 8.09 10.72
CA LYS A 29 12.90 9.26 10.17
C LYS A 29 12.55 9.48 8.71
N PHE A 30 12.50 8.42 7.91
CA PHE A 30 12.10 8.51 6.51
C PHE A 30 10.64 8.99 6.39
N ASN A 31 9.75 8.47 7.22
CA ASN A 31 8.36 8.94 7.25
C ASN A 31 8.25 10.42 7.60
N GLU A 32 9.06 10.91 8.53
CA GLU A 32 9.11 12.34 8.85
C GLU A 32 9.46 13.19 7.63
N GLU A 33 10.43 12.73 6.84
CA GLU A 33 10.83 13.44 5.61
C GLU A 33 9.68 13.45 4.61
N LEU A 34 8.98 12.33 4.44
CA LEU A 34 7.82 12.24 3.55
C LEU A 34 6.70 13.18 4.00
N VAL A 35 6.43 13.24 5.29
CA VAL A 35 5.39 14.12 5.84
C VAL A 35 5.78 15.59 5.64
N LYS A 36 7.02 15.97 5.93
CA LYS A 36 7.50 17.34 5.76
C LYS A 36 7.42 17.79 4.30
N ALA A 37 7.65 16.88 3.37
CA ALA A 37 7.59 17.17 1.94
C ALA A 37 6.15 17.18 1.40
N GLY A 38 5.16 16.85 2.22
CA GLY A 38 3.76 16.76 1.79
C GLY A 38 3.47 15.56 0.90
N VAL A 39 4.31 14.54 0.95
CA VAL A 39 4.24 13.37 0.07
C VAL A 39 3.35 12.27 0.68
N MET A 40 3.47 12.02 1.97
CA MET A 40 2.80 10.89 2.62
C MET A 40 1.33 11.17 2.89
N LEU A 41 0.45 10.37 2.29
CA LEU A 41 -0.99 10.40 2.56
C LEU A 41 -1.39 9.30 3.54
N ALA A 42 -0.76 8.14 3.47
CA ALA A 42 -1.00 7.01 4.36
C ALA A 42 0.21 6.09 4.35
N GLY A 43 0.35 5.30 5.39
CA GLY A 43 1.38 4.27 5.46
C GLY A 43 1.04 3.30 6.59
N GLU A 44 1.02 2.00 6.29
CA GLU A 44 0.66 0.96 7.24
C GLU A 44 1.50 -0.30 7.04
N GLY A 45 1.86 -0.93 8.14
CA GLY A 45 2.39 -2.28 8.12
C GLY A 45 1.26 -3.30 8.15
N LEU A 46 1.48 -4.46 7.56
CA LEU A 46 0.51 -5.55 7.56
C LEU A 46 1.06 -6.72 8.37
N GLN A 47 0.19 -7.33 9.17
CA GLN A 47 0.52 -8.55 9.87
C GLN A 47 0.64 -9.72 8.88
N PRO A 48 1.27 -10.85 9.26
CA PRO A 48 1.41 -12.00 8.38
C PRO A 48 0.07 -12.52 7.86
N THR A 49 0.08 -13.16 6.69
CA THR A 49 -1.14 -13.70 6.09
C THR A 49 -1.81 -14.78 6.95
N SER A 50 -1.09 -15.38 7.89
CA SER A 50 -1.67 -16.31 8.87
C SER A 50 -2.77 -15.66 9.72
N LYS A 51 -2.79 -14.32 9.81
CA LYS A 51 -3.80 -13.55 10.53
C LYS A 51 -4.95 -13.11 9.63
N GLY A 52 -4.86 -13.35 8.33
CA GLY A 52 -5.84 -12.92 7.37
C GLY A 52 -6.58 -14.06 6.70
N ALA A 53 -7.32 -13.73 5.67
CA ALA A 53 -8.09 -14.69 4.90
C ALA A 53 -8.25 -14.19 3.47
N ARG A 54 -8.60 -15.11 2.59
CA ARG A 54 -9.06 -14.79 1.23
C ARG A 54 -10.50 -15.26 1.09
N VAL A 55 -11.30 -14.53 0.31
CA VAL A 55 -12.65 -14.95 -0.07
C VAL A 55 -12.62 -15.22 -1.56
N LYS A 56 -12.85 -16.46 -1.93
CA LYS A 56 -12.85 -16.89 -3.32
C LYS A 56 -14.26 -16.76 -3.90
N PHE A 57 -14.36 -16.13 -5.06
CA PHE A 57 -15.60 -15.98 -5.80
C PHE A 57 -15.65 -17.02 -6.93
N SER A 58 -16.69 -17.84 -6.95
CA SER A 58 -16.89 -18.80 -8.02
C SER A 58 -18.39 -18.83 -8.32
N GLY A 59 -18.81 -18.12 -9.38
CA GLY A 59 -20.23 -17.87 -9.64
C GLY A 59 -20.85 -17.14 -8.47
N LYS A 60 -21.92 -17.71 -7.91
CA LYS A 60 -22.58 -17.17 -6.70
C LYS A 60 -21.94 -17.66 -5.41
N LYS A 61 -21.01 -18.61 -5.49
CA LYS A 61 -20.31 -19.15 -4.33
C LYS A 61 -19.30 -18.18 -3.78
N ARG A 62 -19.17 -18.18 -2.47
CA ARG A 62 -18.13 -17.44 -1.74
C ARG A 62 -17.49 -18.41 -0.76
N THR A 63 -16.19 -18.64 -0.92
CA THR A 63 -15.45 -19.58 -0.07
C THR A 63 -14.37 -18.84 0.69
N VAL A 64 -14.33 -19.01 2.00
CA VAL A 64 -13.30 -18.40 2.84
C VAL A 64 -12.11 -19.34 2.91
N ILE A 65 -10.92 -18.79 2.65
CA ILE A 65 -9.66 -19.52 2.73
C ILE A 65 -8.78 -18.79 3.76
N ASP A 66 -8.54 -19.43 4.89
CA ASP A 66 -7.69 -18.84 5.91
C ASP A 66 -6.23 -18.88 5.46
N GLY A 67 -5.46 -17.81 5.78
CA GLY A 67 -4.03 -17.81 5.58
C GLY A 67 -3.39 -18.88 6.46
N ARG A 68 -2.23 -19.31 6.21
CA ARG A 68 -1.04 -18.73 5.55
C ARG A 68 -1.05 -19.00 4.04
N PHE A 69 -0.56 -18.01 3.27
CA PHE A 69 -0.42 -18.16 1.82
C PHE A 69 1.07 -18.32 1.47
N ALA A 70 1.35 -19.12 0.44
CA ALA A 70 2.72 -19.59 0.19
C ALA A 70 3.56 -18.69 -0.73
N GLU A 71 2.92 -17.81 -1.50
CA GLU A 71 3.59 -17.04 -2.57
C GLU A 71 4.25 -15.77 -2.01
N THR A 72 5.27 -15.90 -1.17
CA THR A 72 5.90 -14.76 -0.48
C THR A 72 6.37 -13.66 -1.44
N LYS A 73 6.77 -14.01 -2.66
CA LYS A 73 7.18 -13.02 -3.66
C LYS A 73 6.02 -12.13 -4.14
N GLU A 74 4.79 -12.59 -3.98
CA GLU A 74 3.60 -11.87 -4.40
C GLU A 74 2.89 -11.18 -3.23
N LEU A 75 3.22 -11.54 -2.00
CA LEU A 75 2.61 -10.99 -0.81
C LEU A 75 3.27 -9.66 -0.44
N ILE A 76 2.51 -8.80 0.23
CA ILE A 76 3.04 -7.54 0.75
C ILE A 76 3.00 -7.55 2.27
N CYS A 77 3.93 -6.83 2.90
CA CYS A 77 3.97 -6.67 4.35
C CYS A 77 3.77 -5.23 4.80
N GLY A 78 3.53 -4.33 3.85
CA GLY A 78 3.26 -2.94 4.16
C GLY A 78 3.04 -2.13 2.89
N PHE A 79 2.54 -0.92 3.07
CA PHE A 79 2.33 -0.02 1.94
C PHE A 79 2.34 1.43 2.39
N TRP A 80 2.61 2.32 1.44
CA TRP A 80 2.33 3.75 1.56
C TRP A 80 1.39 4.17 0.43
N ILE A 81 0.71 5.27 0.66
CA ILE A 81 0.08 6.05 -0.42
C ILE A 81 0.76 7.41 -0.42
N TRP A 82 1.35 7.77 -1.56
CA TRP A 82 2.08 9.02 -1.73
C TRP A 82 1.42 9.92 -2.77
N GLN A 83 1.47 11.21 -2.51
CA GLN A 83 1.10 12.27 -3.45
C GLN A 83 2.40 12.87 -4.00
N VAL A 84 2.65 12.65 -5.28
CA VAL A 84 3.84 13.18 -5.97
C VAL A 84 3.44 13.66 -7.37
N ASN A 85 4.36 14.33 -8.04
CA ASN A 85 4.08 14.91 -9.35
C ASN A 85 4.27 13.94 -10.51
N SER A 86 5.04 12.87 -10.31
CA SER A 86 5.36 11.92 -11.37
C SER A 86 5.84 10.59 -10.80
N LYS A 87 5.84 9.58 -11.64
CA LYS A 87 6.41 8.27 -11.31
C LYS A 87 7.90 8.39 -10.98
N GLU A 88 8.61 9.23 -11.71
CA GLU A 88 10.04 9.46 -11.52
C GLU A 88 10.32 10.02 -10.12
N GLU A 89 9.48 10.93 -9.65
CA GLU A 89 9.59 11.46 -8.28
C GLU A 89 9.35 10.37 -7.24
N ALA A 90 8.36 9.51 -7.47
CA ALA A 90 8.11 8.37 -6.58
C ALA A 90 9.31 7.43 -6.52
N ILE A 91 9.92 7.15 -7.67
CA ILE A 91 11.11 6.31 -7.76
C ILE A 91 12.27 6.91 -6.94
N GLU A 92 12.50 8.21 -7.08
CA GLU A 92 13.57 8.88 -6.34
C GLU A 92 13.34 8.81 -4.82
N TRP A 93 12.09 8.94 -4.37
CA TRP A 93 11.78 8.76 -2.96
C TRP A 93 12.02 7.34 -2.48
N VAL A 94 11.62 6.33 -3.28
CA VAL A 94 11.82 4.91 -2.91
C VAL A 94 13.31 4.59 -2.78
N LYS A 95 14.16 5.16 -3.64
CA LYS A 95 15.61 4.96 -3.55
C LYS A 95 16.19 5.45 -2.22
N ARG A 96 15.55 6.40 -1.57
CA ARG A 96 15.98 6.94 -0.27
C ARG A 96 15.43 6.14 0.91
N CYS A 97 14.52 5.23 0.66
CA CYS A 97 13.91 4.40 1.70
C CYS A 97 14.95 3.46 2.30
N PRO A 98 15.01 3.34 3.65
CA PRO A 98 15.83 2.28 4.26
C PRO A 98 15.35 0.93 3.75
N ASN A 99 16.30 0.00 3.53
CA ASN A 99 15.92 -1.36 3.12
C ASN A 99 15.05 -1.98 4.23
N PRO A 100 13.78 -2.36 3.94
CA PRO A 100 12.88 -2.90 4.97
C PRO A 100 13.28 -4.30 5.44
N HIS A 101 14.23 -4.92 4.79
CA HIS A 101 14.72 -6.27 5.10
C HIS A 101 16.24 -6.27 5.09
N ASN A 102 16.83 -7.30 5.68
CA ASN A 102 18.29 -7.45 5.71
C ASN A 102 18.81 -8.25 4.51
N ASP A 103 18.06 -8.28 3.42
CA ASP A 103 18.34 -9.10 2.25
C ASP A 103 17.92 -8.35 1.00
N ASP A 104 18.22 -8.92 -0.15
CA ASP A 104 17.76 -8.38 -1.43
C ASP A 104 16.23 -8.40 -1.47
N THR A 105 15.66 -7.28 -1.82
CA THR A 105 14.20 -7.13 -1.90
C THR A 105 13.86 -6.05 -2.92
N GLU A 106 12.58 -5.91 -3.16
CA GLU A 106 12.09 -4.86 -4.04
C GLU A 106 10.85 -4.21 -3.46
N ILE A 107 10.62 -2.98 -3.87
CA ILE A 107 9.42 -2.22 -3.55
C ILE A 107 8.74 -1.91 -4.87
N GLU A 108 7.47 -2.22 -4.95
CA GLU A 108 6.67 -1.96 -6.16
C GLU A 108 5.99 -0.60 -6.06
N ILE A 109 5.95 0.12 -7.19
CA ILE A 109 5.34 1.45 -7.29
C ILE A 109 4.21 1.36 -8.32
N ARG A 110 2.97 1.68 -7.92
CA ARG A 110 1.83 1.60 -8.83
C ARG A 110 0.98 2.86 -8.75
N PRO A 111 0.66 3.48 -9.88
CA PRO A 111 -0.25 4.62 -9.88
C PRO A 111 -1.64 4.18 -9.45
N ILE A 112 -2.30 5.03 -8.68
CA ILE A 112 -3.68 4.82 -8.25
C ILE A 112 -4.60 5.42 -9.28
N PHE A 113 -5.71 4.75 -9.60
CA PHE A 113 -6.72 5.30 -10.48
C PHE A 113 -7.25 6.61 -9.92
N GLU A 114 -7.32 7.62 -10.78
CA GLU A 114 -8.05 8.85 -10.52
C GLU A 114 -9.33 8.82 -11.38
N MET A 115 -10.27 9.73 -11.13
CA MET A 115 -11.54 9.70 -11.87
C MET A 115 -11.36 9.82 -13.37
N GLU A 116 -10.37 10.62 -13.78
CA GLU A 116 -10.06 10.83 -15.20
C GLU A 116 -9.64 9.57 -15.92
N ASP A 117 -9.13 8.59 -15.18
CA ASP A 117 -8.61 7.35 -15.76
C ASP A 117 -9.72 6.36 -16.17
N PHE A 118 -10.96 6.56 -15.70
CA PHE A 118 -12.05 5.62 -15.96
C PHE A 118 -12.78 5.83 -17.28
N GLY A 119 -12.62 6.98 -17.91
CA GLY A 119 -13.26 7.28 -19.19
C GLY A 119 -14.78 7.45 -19.08
N ALA A 120 -15.47 7.18 -20.20
CA ALA A 120 -16.91 7.47 -20.33
C ALA A 120 -17.81 6.64 -19.41
N GLU A 121 -17.36 5.47 -18.99
CA GLU A 121 -18.13 4.62 -18.07
C GLU A 121 -18.30 5.26 -16.69
N MET A 122 -17.43 6.19 -16.34
CA MET A 122 -17.57 7.02 -15.15
C MET A 122 -18.51 8.19 -15.48
N THR A 123 -19.82 7.93 -15.42
CA THR A 123 -20.84 8.94 -15.75
C THR A 123 -20.81 10.11 -14.77
N PRO A 124 -21.38 11.29 -15.15
CA PRO A 124 -21.44 12.43 -14.22
C PRO A 124 -22.11 12.09 -12.88
N GLU A 125 -23.15 11.25 -12.88
CA GLU A 125 -23.83 10.84 -11.65
C GLU A 125 -22.92 9.98 -10.77
N LEU A 126 -22.18 9.05 -11.37
CA LEU A 126 -21.24 8.20 -10.64
C LEU A 126 -20.08 9.01 -10.09
N ARG A 127 -19.59 9.97 -10.86
CA ARG A 127 -18.52 10.88 -10.44
C ARG A 127 -18.95 11.71 -9.24
N GLU A 128 -20.12 12.29 -9.29
CA GLU A 128 -20.66 13.08 -8.18
C GLU A 128 -20.83 12.24 -6.92
N LYS A 129 -21.34 11.02 -7.07
CA LYS A 129 -21.48 10.09 -5.95
C LYS A 129 -20.14 9.76 -5.31
N GLU A 130 -19.12 9.48 -6.13
CA GLU A 130 -17.78 9.18 -5.64
C GLU A 130 -17.18 10.38 -4.89
N GLU A 131 -17.36 11.58 -5.42
CA GLU A 131 -16.87 12.80 -4.78
C GLU A 131 -17.52 13.02 -3.41
N ARG A 132 -18.83 12.76 -3.30
CA ARG A 132 -19.55 12.84 -2.02
C ARG A 132 -19.03 11.82 -1.01
N LEU A 133 -18.79 10.60 -1.45
CA LEU A 133 -18.25 9.55 -0.59
C LEU A 133 -16.86 9.90 -0.09
N ARG A 134 -16.02 10.47 -0.94
CA ARG A 134 -14.67 10.92 -0.56
C ARG A 134 -14.74 12.03 0.48
N ALA A 135 -15.64 12.99 0.30
CA ALA A 135 -15.85 14.08 1.25
C ALA A 135 -16.33 13.53 2.60
N GLN A 136 -17.20 12.54 2.59
CA GLN A 136 -17.70 11.91 3.81
C GLN A 136 -16.60 11.15 4.55
N ILE A 137 -15.75 10.43 3.83
CA ILE A 137 -14.57 9.75 4.42
C ILE A 137 -13.69 10.78 5.13
N ALA A 138 -13.42 11.91 4.50
CA ALA A 138 -12.61 12.97 5.08
C ALA A 138 -13.21 13.53 6.37
N LYS A 139 -14.54 13.65 6.45
CA LYS A 139 -15.24 14.11 7.65
C LYS A 139 -15.17 13.12 8.81
N ASN A 140 -15.08 11.82 8.50
CA ASN A 140 -15.10 10.77 9.52
C ASN A 140 -13.72 10.50 10.14
N LYS A 141 -12.70 11.25 9.74
CA LYS A 141 -11.35 11.11 10.30
C LYS A 141 -11.13 11.99 11.51
#